data_70bbaa400533cf13659a95745228bf44
#
_entry.id   70bbaa400533cf13659a95745228bf44
#
_cell.length_a   1.000
_cell.length_b   1.000
_cell.length_c   1.000
_cell.angle_alpha   90.00
_cell.angle_beta   90.00
_cell.angle_gamma   90.00
#
_symmetry.space_group_name_H-M   'P 1'
#
loop_
_entity.id
_entity.type
_entity.pdbx_description
1 polymer ?
#
loop_
_entity_poly.entity_id
_entity_poly.type
_entity_poly.pdbx_seq_one_letter_code
_entity_poly.pdbx_strand_id
1 'polypeptide(L)'
;VDGTTNNDVAINTQRMPDFAASAQFNWNSNSHIKLGAIVRNMTYSSNVHDKAYSKTGFGLQASTTFNITKKLQAYGQFNYGKGIGSYLNDLSNLNVDLVPDPDNEGKMQVLPMLGWYAGLQYNITPNVFVSGTYSLSRLYSENGYPSANPDSYRKGQYLVANAFWNVSGNLQVGVEYLRGWRSDFSSSTSHANRLNMLVQYSF
;
A
#
# COMPACT_ATOMS: atom_id res chain seq x y z
N VAL A 1 3.15 5.43 19.04
CA VAL A 1 2.20 4.67 19.87
C VAL A 1 1.58 3.66 18.97
N ASP A 2 1.70 2.39 19.31
CA ASP A 2 1.01 1.30 18.66
C ASP A 2 -0.51 1.51 18.91
N GLY A 3 -1.25 2.01 17.90
CA GLY A 3 -2.68 2.29 18.00
C GLY A 3 -3.56 1.03 18.06
N THR A 4 -2.98 -0.15 18.27
CA THR A 4 -3.68 -1.43 18.15
C THR A 4 -4.21 -1.98 19.45
N THR A 5 -3.66 -1.53 20.57
CA THR A 5 -4.06 -1.98 21.92
C THR A 5 -4.07 -0.82 22.90
N ASN A 6 -5.00 -0.85 23.82
CA ASN A 6 -5.04 -0.03 25.02
C ASN A 6 -5.54 -0.91 26.18
N ASN A 7 -5.70 -0.36 27.38
CA ASN A 7 -6.20 -1.12 28.54
C ASN A 7 -7.60 -1.70 28.33
N ASP A 8 -8.37 -1.17 27.38
CA ASP A 8 -9.77 -1.51 27.15
C ASP A 8 -9.98 -2.60 26.08
N VAL A 9 -9.03 -2.72 25.15
CA VAL A 9 -9.12 -3.67 24.02
C VAL A 9 -7.76 -4.30 23.71
N ALA A 10 -7.78 -5.53 23.22
CA ALA A 10 -6.60 -6.25 22.77
C ALA A 10 -6.90 -7.03 21.47
N ILE A 11 -6.00 -7.01 20.52
CA ILE A 11 -6.11 -7.82 19.31
C ILE A 11 -5.87 -9.29 19.66
N ASN A 12 -6.79 -10.14 19.23
CA ASN A 12 -6.70 -11.59 19.43
C ASN A 12 -6.12 -12.29 18.20
N THR A 13 -5.70 -13.53 18.39
CA THR A 13 -5.35 -14.42 17.28
C THR A 13 -6.53 -14.53 16.31
N GLN A 14 -6.25 -14.38 15.03
CA GLN A 14 -7.24 -14.47 13.97
C GLN A 14 -7.86 -15.86 13.93
N ARG A 15 -9.19 -15.94 13.86
CA ARG A 15 -9.96 -17.19 13.89
C ARG A 15 -10.20 -17.78 12.50
N MET A 16 -10.13 -16.95 11.48
CA MET A 16 -10.35 -17.34 10.08
C MET A 16 -9.20 -16.80 9.21
N PRO A 17 -8.76 -17.54 8.20
CA PRO A 17 -7.81 -17.03 7.23
C PRO A 17 -8.42 -15.89 6.40
N ASP A 18 -7.57 -15.05 5.84
CA ASP A 18 -7.99 -14.08 4.84
C ASP A 18 -8.32 -14.80 3.54
N PHE A 19 -9.44 -14.45 2.91
CA PHE A 19 -9.85 -15.01 1.62
C PHE A 19 -9.62 -13.98 0.53
N ALA A 20 -8.81 -14.34 -0.47
CA ALA A 20 -8.51 -13.50 -1.61
C ALA A 20 -8.79 -14.24 -2.93
N ALA A 21 -9.37 -13.51 -3.87
CA ALA A 21 -9.57 -14.01 -5.23
C ALA A 21 -9.18 -12.94 -6.24
N SER A 22 -8.68 -13.36 -7.39
CA SER A 22 -8.38 -12.44 -8.49
C SER A 22 -8.60 -13.09 -9.84
N ALA A 23 -8.92 -12.26 -10.84
CA ALA A 23 -9.01 -12.64 -12.23
C ALA A 23 -8.13 -11.71 -13.06
N GLN A 24 -7.44 -12.26 -14.05
CA GLN A 24 -6.60 -11.51 -14.98
C GLN A 24 -7.02 -11.80 -16.42
N PHE A 25 -7.16 -10.75 -17.18
CA PHE A 25 -7.40 -10.80 -18.62
C PHE A 25 -6.21 -10.23 -19.37
N ASN A 26 -5.64 -11.03 -20.27
CA ASN A 26 -4.53 -10.64 -21.13
C ASN A 26 -5.04 -10.48 -22.55
N TRP A 27 -4.81 -9.34 -23.19
CA TRP A 27 -5.19 -9.13 -24.61
C TRP A 27 -4.01 -9.19 -25.57
N ASN A 28 -2.80 -9.21 -25.02
CA ASN A 28 -1.57 -9.56 -25.74
C ASN A 28 -0.50 -9.98 -24.72
N SER A 29 0.71 -10.36 -25.21
CA SER A 29 1.79 -10.89 -24.38
C SER A 29 2.30 -9.90 -23.29
N ASN A 30 2.09 -8.60 -23.48
CA ASN A 30 2.65 -7.57 -22.59
C ASN A 30 1.56 -6.63 -22.03
N SER A 31 0.29 -6.98 -22.17
CA SER A 31 -0.81 -6.14 -21.72
C SER A 31 -1.88 -6.96 -21.01
N HIS A 32 -2.25 -6.52 -19.83
CA HIS A 32 -3.26 -7.17 -19.01
C HIS A 32 -4.00 -6.17 -18.13
N ILE A 33 -5.17 -6.58 -17.69
CA ILE A 33 -5.86 -6.03 -16.53
C ILE A 33 -6.09 -7.17 -15.52
N LYS A 34 -5.83 -6.91 -14.24
CA LYS A 34 -6.11 -7.82 -13.15
C LYS A 34 -7.01 -7.14 -12.15
N LEU A 35 -8.09 -7.82 -11.77
CA LEU A 35 -9.00 -7.40 -10.71
C LEU A 35 -8.90 -8.39 -9.56
N GLY A 36 -8.89 -7.90 -8.33
CA GLY A 36 -8.80 -8.72 -7.13
C GLY A 36 -9.69 -8.19 -6.02
N ALA A 37 -10.06 -9.08 -5.13
CA ALA A 37 -10.78 -8.76 -3.90
C ALA A 37 -10.25 -9.60 -2.75
N ILE A 38 -10.31 -9.05 -1.53
CA ILE A 38 -9.98 -9.74 -0.29
C ILE A 38 -11.05 -9.46 0.75
N VAL A 39 -11.35 -10.46 1.59
CA VAL A 39 -12.19 -10.34 2.77
C VAL A 39 -11.44 -10.92 3.97
N ARG A 40 -11.49 -10.21 5.08
CA ARG A 40 -10.77 -10.54 6.32
C ARG A 40 -11.72 -10.53 7.50
N ASN A 41 -11.44 -11.38 8.50
CA ASN A 41 -12.12 -11.34 9.80
C ASN A 41 -11.07 -11.13 10.90
N MET A 42 -11.12 -9.98 11.55
CA MET A 42 -10.18 -9.60 12.61
C MET A 42 -10.88 -9.65 13.96
N THR A 43 -10.30 -10.35 14.94
CA THR A 43 -10.87 -10.56 16.26
C THR A 43 -10.12 -9.76 17.31
N TYR A 44 -10.89 -9.25 18.29
CA TYR A 44 -10.35 -8.56 19.47
C TYR A 44 -11.18 -8.87 20.71
N SER A 45 -10.59 -8.75 21.88
CA SER A 45 -11.28 -8.78 23.17
C SER A 45 -11.47 -7.38 23.70
N SER A 46 -12.58 -7.16 24.38
CA SER A 46 -12.87 -5.95 25.14
C SER A 46 -12.84 -6.28 26.62
N ASN A 47 -11.94 -5.64 27.36
CA ASN A 47 -11.83 -5.76 28.81
C ASN A 47 -12.99 -5.02 29.49
N VAL A 48 -13.52 -3.96 28.86
CA VAL A 48 -14.68 -3.21 29.36
C VAL A 48 -15.94 -4.04 29.35
N HIS A 49 -16.13 -4.86 28.32
CA HIS A 49 -17.36 -5.65 28.10
C HIS A 49 -17.17 -7.13 28.42
N ASP A 50 -15.95 -7.56 28.77
CA ASP A 50 -15.58 -8.96 29.00
C ASP A 50 -16.06 -9.90 27.87
N LYS A 51 -15.83 -9.46 26.62
CA LYS A 51 -16.30 -10.15 25.41
C LYS A 51 -15.29 -10.08 24.27
N ALA A 52 -15.27 -11.15 23.48
CA ALA A 52 -14.58 -11.16 22.18
C ALA A 52 -15.54 -10.69 21.07
N TYR A 53 -15.02 -9.83 20.21
CA TYR A 53 -15.70 -9.28 19.04
C TYR A 53 -14.92 -9.55 17.77
N SER A 54 -15.56 -9.35 16.64
CA SER A 54 -14.89 -9.36 15.35
C SER A 54 -15.31 -8.17 14.48
N LYS A 55 -14.41 -7.77 13.58
CA LYS A 55 -14.66 -6.79 12.53
C LYS A 55 -14.27 -7.39 11.18
N THR A 56 -15.07 -7.13 10.17
CA THR A 56 -14.78 -7.54 8.80
C THR A 56 -14.01 -6.44 8.09
N GLY A 57 -12.85 -6.79 7.56
CA GLY A 57 -12.12 -5.98 6.60
C GLY A 57 -12.39 -6.47 5.17
N PHE A 58 -12.27 -5.59 4.20
CA PHE A 58 -12.38 -5.93 2.78
C PHE A 58 -11.48 -5.02 1.94
N GLY A 59 -11.05 -5.51 0.80
CA GLY A 59 -10.27 -4.75 -0.15
C GLY A 59 -10.58 -5.13 -1.59
N LEU A 60 -10.46 -4.12 -2.46
CA LEU A 60 -10.54 -4.27 -3.90
C LEU A 60 -9.23 -3.80 -4.53
N GLN A 61 -8.79 -4.50 -5.56
CA GLN A 61 -7.59 -4.19 -6.33
C GLN A 61 -7.93 -4.16 -7.83
N ALA A 62 -7.35 -3.19 -8.52
CA ALA A 62 -7.25 -3.19 -9.96
C ALA A 62 -5.81 -2.88 -10.36
N SER A 63 -5.21 -3.67 -11.25
CA SER A 63 -3.88 -3.38 -11.79
C SER A 63 -3.83 -3.63 -13.27
N THR A 64 -2.96 -2.90 -13.95
CA THR A 64 -2.81 -3.00 -15.39
C THR A 64 -1.38 -2.71 -15.82
N THR A 65 -0.99 -3.35 -16.91
CA THR A 65 0.20 -3.00 -17.69
C THR A 65 -0.23 -3.04 -19.15
N PHE A 66 0.14 -2.05 -19.94
CA PHE A 66 -0.15 -2.06 -21.37
C PHE A 66 0.86 -1.24 -22.16
N ASN A 67 1.12 -1.68 -23.39
CA ASN A 67 1.98 -1.00 -24.33
C ASN A 67 1.20 0.08 -25.07
N ILE A 68 1.55 1.35 -24.87
CA ILE A 68 1.03 2.49 -25.63
C ILE A 68 1.63 2.45 -27.04
N THR A 69 2.94 2.17 -27.11
CA THR A 69 3.70 1.97 -28.34
C THR A 69 4.68 0.82 -28.16
N LYS A 70 5.44 0.48 -29.22
CA LYS A 70 6.53 -0.52 -29.12
C LYS A 70 7.64 -0.14 -28.12
N LYS A 71 7.75 1.14 -27.77
CA LYS A 71 8.78 1.66 -26.85
C LYS A 71 8.23 2.20 -25.54
N LEU A 72 6.93 2.51 -25.48
CA LEU A 72 6.31 3.15 -24.33
C LEU A 72 5.27 2.22 -23.71
N GLN A 73 5.47 1.89 -22.44
CA GLN A 73 4.58 1.08 -21.63
C GLN A 73 4.04 1.90 -20.47
N ALA A 74 2.75 1.78 -20.19
CA ALA A 74 2.11 2.29 -18.99
C ALA A 74 1.79 1.14 -18.03
N TYR A 75 1.87 1.43 -16.73
CA TYR A 75 1.51 0.49 -15.68
C TYR A 75 0.91 1.22 -14.49
N GLY A 76 0.09 0.51 -13.74
CA GLY A 76 -0.52 1.07 -12.54
C GLY A 76 -1.29 0.05 -11.73
N GLN A 77 -1.52 0.43 -10.48
CA GLN A 77 -2.33 -0.35 -9.54
C GLN A 77 -3.13 0.58 -8.66
N PHE A 78 -4.31 0.16 -8.31
CA PHE A 78 -5.22 0.83 -7.40
C PHE A 78 -5.73 -0.20 -6.38
N ASN A 79 -5.73 0.17 -5.09
CA ASN A 79 -6.27 -0.62 -4.00
C ASN A 79 -7.12 0.28 -3.12
N TYR A 80 -8.31 -0.18 -2.77
CA TYR A 80 -9.18 0.50 -1.82
C TYR A 80 -9.88 -0.50 -0.93
N GLY A 81 -10.00 -0.18 0.36
CA GLY A 81 -10.72 -1.03 1.29
C GLY A 81 -10.72 -0.50 2.71
N LYS A 82 -11.17 -1.34 3.65
CA LYS A 82 -11.11 -1.11 5.09
C LYS A 82 -10.36 -2.26 5.76
N GLY A 83 -9.41 -1.95 6.66
CA GLY A 83 -8.65 -2.95 7.38
C GLY A 83 -7.71 -3.77 6.49
N ILE A 84 -7.10 -3.17 5.49
CA ILE A 84 -6.16 -3.80 4.54
C ILE A 84 -4.76 -3.19 4.58
N GLY A 85 -4.39 -2.51 5.67
CA GLY A 85 -3.08 -1.86 5.83
C GLY A 85 -1.92 -2.84 5.69
N SER A 86 -2.06 -4.07 6.20
CA SER A 86 -1.07 -5.14 6.03
C SER A 86 -0.77 -5.49 4.57
N TYR A 87 -1.63 -5.11 3.63
CA TYR A 87 -1.48 -5.32 2.19
C TYR A 87 -1.05 -4.07 1.42
N LEU A 88 -0.86 -2.94 2.13
CA LEU A 88 -0.37 -1.67 1.59
C LEU A 88 1.00 -1.38 2.19
N ASN A 89 2.04 -1.32 1.38
CA ASN A 89 3.44 -1.27 1.82
C ASN A 89 3.69 -0.19 2.89
N ASP A 90 3.22 1.04 2.68
CA ASP A 90 3.41 2.15 3.62
C ASP A 90 2.65 1.99 4.94
N LEU A 91 1.61 1.18 4.97
CA LEU A 91 0.73 0.97 6.12
C LEU A 91 1.00 -0.35 6.84
N SER A 92 1.76 -1.27 6.25
CA SER A 92 1.91 -2.65 6.71
C SER A 92 2.51 -2.78 8.11
N ASN A 93 3.35 -1.84 8.53
CA ASN A 93 3.99 -1.84 9.85
C ASN A 93 3.37 -0.82 10.83
N LEU A 94 2.24 -0.21 10.48
CA LEU A 94 1.61 0.82 11.30
C LEU A 94 0.46 0.28 12.18
N ASN A 95 0.14 -1.01 12.06
CA ASN A 95 -0.93 -1.67 12.81
C ASN A 95 -2.29 -0.94 12.72
N VAL A 96 -2.65 -0.44 11.53
CA VAL A 96 -3.85 0.38 11.31
C VAL A 96 -5.03 -0.40 10.73
N ASP A 97 -4.92 -1.72 10.64
CA ASP A 97 -6.01 -2.58 10.15
C ASP A 97 -7.21 -2.57 11.09
N LEU A 98 -6.92 -2.64 12.40
CA LEU A 98 -7.91 -2.66 13.45
C LEU A 98 -7.40 -1.79 14.61
N VAL A 99 -8.09 -0.70 14.91
CA VAL A 99 -7.66 0.32 15.87
C VAL A 99 -8.75 0.56 16.91
N PRO A 100 -8.41 1.03 18.13
CA PRO A 100 -9.42 1.47 19.11
C PRO A 100 -10.37 2.51 18.50
N ASP A 101 -11.64 2.43 18.85
CA ASP A 101 -12.66 3.40 18.45
C ASP A 101 -12.80 4.46 19.55
N PRO A 102 -12.36 5.72 19.32
CA PRO A 102 -12.37 6.75 20.36
C PRO A 102 -13.77 7.17 20.79
N ASP A 103 -14.77 6.97 19.92
CA ASP A 103 -16.15 7.35 20.19
C ASP A 103 -16.94 6.24 20.90
N ASN A 104 -16.36 5.02 20.98
CA ASN A 104 -17.01 3.85 21.58
C ASN A 104 -16.02 3.07 22.45
N GLU A 105 -16.04 3.32 23.75
CA GLU A 105 -15.19 2.65 24.74
C GLU A 105 -15.28 1.11 24.64
N GLY A 106 -14.15 0.44 24.72
CA GLY A 106 -14.07 -1.02 24.62
C GLY A 106 -14.40 -1.58 23.22
N LYS A 107 -14.44 -0.75 22.19
CA LYS A 107 -14.65 -1.18 20.80
C LYS A 107 -13.43 -0.89 19.93
N MET A 108 -13.32 -1.64 18.84
CA MET A 108 -12.36 -1.37 17.78
C MET A 108 -13.05 -1.09 16.45
N GLN A 109 -12.38 -0.38 15.57
CA GLN A 109 -12.86 -0.01 14.25
C GLN A 109 -11.83 -0.37 13.18
N VAL A 110 -12.30 -0.50 11.94
CA VAL A 110 -11.48 -0.70 10.74
C VAL A 110 -11.45 0.59 9.93
N LEU A 111 -10.27 1.10 9.64
CA LEU A 111 -10.12 2.36 8.92
C LEU A 111 -10.17 2.16 7.40
N PRO A 112 -10.83 3.07 6.66
CA PRO A 112 -10.74 3.09 5.21
C PRO A 112 -9.34 3.50 4.76
N MET A 113 -8.86 2.90 3.67
CA MET A 113 -7.54 3.19 3.13
C MET A 113 -7.47 3.00 1.63
N LEU A 114 -6.56 3.74 1.03
CA LEU A 114 -6.31 3.80 -0.40
C LEU A 114 -4.81 3.69 -0.65
N GLY A 115 -4.44 2.92 -1.66
CA GLY A 115 -3.09 2.92 -2.21
C GLY A 115 -3.16 2.85 -3.73
N TRP A 116 -2.40 3.69 -4.44
CA TRP A 116 -2.29 3.57 -5.89
C TRP A 116 -0.94 4.06 -6.38
N TYR A 117 -0.55 3.56 -7.53
CA TYR A 117 0.55 4.10 -8.31
C TYR A 117 0.24 4.06 -9.80
N ALA A 118 0.87 4.96 -10.54
CA ALA A 118 0.87 4.95 -11.98
C ALA A 118 2.26 5.37 -12.49
N GLY A 119 2.70 4.72 -13.55
CA GLY A 119 4.01 4.99 -14.13
C GLY A 119 4.06 4.72 -15.61
N LEU A 120 5.13 5.24 -16.20
CA LEU A 120 5.49 5.06 -17.60
C LEU A 120 6.92 4.54 -17.67
N GLN A 121 7.15 3.59 -18.57
CA GLN A 121 8.49 3.13 -18.95
C GLN A 121 8.71 3.41 -20.42
N TYR A 122 9.86 3.98 -20.75
CA TYR A 122 10.27 4.23 -22.12
C TYR A 122 11.60 3.52 -22.45
N ASN A 123 11.55 2.64 -23.44
CA ASN A 123 12.71 1.93 -23.94
C ASN A 123 13.45 2.82 -24.97
N ILE A 124 14.54 3.44 -24.54
CA ILE A 124 15.38 4.31 -25.39
C ILE A 124 16.04 3.46 -26.47
N THR A 125 16.65 2.35 -26.04
CA THR A 125 17.25 1.31 -26.90
C THR A 125 16.78 -0.06 -26.42
N PRO A 126 17.08 -1.17 -27.10
CA PRO A 126 16.80 -2.51 -26.58
C PRO A 126 17.43 -2.81 -25.21
N ASN A 127 18.52 -2.11 -24.88
CA ASN A 127 19.28 -2.37 -23.66
C ASN A 127 19.17 -1.26 -22.62
N VAL A 128 18.54 -0.11 -22.93
CA VAL A 128 18.42 1.04 -22.02
C VAL A 128 16.97 1.47 -21.92
N PHE A 129 16.49 1.56 -20.70
CA PHE A 129 15.15 2.09 -20.43
C PHE A 129 15.16 3.05 -19.24
N VAL A 130 14.20 3.95 -19.25
CA VAL A 130 13.91 4.88 -18.16
C VAL A 130 12.47 4.71 -17.74
N SER A 131 12.18 4.96 -16.48
CA SER A 131 10.78 5.00 -16.01
C SER A 131 10.56 6.10 -14.99
N GLY A 132 9.31 6.57 -14.93
CA GLY A 132 8.83 7.49 -13.93
C GLY A 132 7.55 6.94 -13.31
N THR A 133 7.45 7.01 -11.98
CA THR A 133 6.30 6.51 -11.22
C THR A 133 5.91 7.52 -10.19
N TYR A 134 4.60 7.76 -10.07
CA TYR A 134 4.04 8.46 -8.93
C TYR A 134 3.14 7.51 -8.14
N SER A 135 3.23 7.56 -6.82
CA SER A 135 2.41 6.74 -5.93
C SER A 135 1.85 7.54 -4.76
N LEU A 136 0.72 7.07 -4.26
CA LEU A 136 0.04 7.63 -3.10
C LEU A 136 -0.52 6.50 -2.24
N SER A 137 -0.30 6.59 -0.93
CA SER A 137 -0.96 5.81 0.10
C SER A 137 -1.68 6.75 1.06
N ARG A 138 -2.92 6.43 1.45
CA ARG A 138 -3.73 7.29 2.31
C ARG A 138 -4.57 6.46 3.27
N LEU A 139 -4.52 6.87 4.53
CA LEU A 139 -5.42 6.44 5.59
C LEU A 139 -6.50 7.51 5.75
N TYR A 140 -7.77 7.10 5.75
CA TYR A 140 -8.89 8.01 5.96
C TYR A 140 -9.34 8.00 7.42
N SER A 141 -9.98 9.07 7.80
CA SER A 141 -10.59 9.21 9.13
C SER A 141 -11.88 8.41 9.25
N GLU A 142 -12.12 7.84 10.42
CA GLU A 142 -13.40 7.29 10.84
C GLU A 142 -13.51 7.47 12.36
N ASN A 143 -14.69 7.82 12.90
CA ASN A 143 -15.03 7.89 14.33
C ASN A 143 -13.94 8.49 15.21
N GLY A 144 -13.70 9.78 15.18
CA GLY A 144 -12.79 10.46 16.11
C GLY A 144 -11.29 10.06 16.05
N TYR A 145 -10.91 9.05 15.24
CA TYR A 145 -9.53 8.55 15.16
C TYR A 145 -8.47 9.63 14.92
N PRO A 146 -8.68 10.60 14.01
CA PRO A 146 -7.70 11.68 13.79
C PRO A 146 -7.49 12.57 15.01
N SER A 147 -8.55 12.86 15.75
CA SER A 147 -8.49 13.70 16.95
C SER A 147 -7.78 13.02 18.09
N ALA A 148 -7.93 11.71 18.23
CA ALA A 148 -7.25 10.89 19.21
C ALA A 148 -5.78 10.60 18.83
N ASN A 149 -5.45 10.64 17.53
CA ASN A 149 -4.14 10.27 16.99
C ASN A 149 -3.64 11.29 15.96
N PRO A 150 -3.44 12.57 16.34
CA PRO A 150 -3.11 13.64 15.39
C PRO A 150 -1.77 13.42 14.66
N ASP A 151 -0.81 12.79 15.31
CA ASP A 151 0.54 12.54 14.77
C ASP A 151 0.63 11.21 13.99
N SER A 152 -0.48 10.49 13.88
CA SER A 152 -0.52 9.24 13.11
C SER A 152 -0.47 9.51 11.61
N TYR A 153 0.06 8.52 10.88
CA TYR A 153 0.16 8.56 9.43
C TYR A 153 -1.22 8.82 8.78
N ARG A 154 -1.27 9.82 7.92
CA ARG A 154 -2.44 10.12 7.10
C ARG A 154 -2.21 9.84 5.63
N LYS A 155 -1.05 10.24 5.08
CA LYS A 155 -0.77 10.16 3.65
C LYS A 155 0.73 10.09 3.37
N GLY A 156 1.13 9.19 2.47
CA GLY A 156 2.45 9.13 1.85
C GLY A 156 2.36 9.30 0.34
N GLN A 157 3.31 9.99 -0.25
CA GLN A 157 3.42 10.21 -1.69
C GLN A 157 4.86 10.02 -2.12
N TYR A 158 5.07 9.45 -3.31
CA TYR A 158 6.41 9.25 -3.85
C TYR A 158 6.43 9.59 -5.33
N LEU A 159 7.47 10.29 -5.72
CA LEU A 159 7.86 10.48 -7.11
C LEU A 159 9.19 9.75 -7.30
N VAL A 160 9.20 8.81 -8.24
CA VAL A 160 10.36 7.99 -8.55
C VAL A 160 10.73 8.18 -10.02
N ALA A 161 12.02 8.37 -10.28
CA ALA A 161 12.56 8.36 -11.63
C ALA A 161 13.79 7.45 -11.64
N ASN A 162 13.86 6.53 -12.60
CA ASN A 162 14.98 5.61 -12.71
C ASN A 162 15.45 5.40 -14.15
N ALA A 163 16.67 4.93 -14.26
CA ALA A 163 17.29 4.53 -15.52
C ALA A 163 18.02 3.21 -15.32
N PHE A 164 17.88 2.30 -16.27
CA PHE A 164 18.52 0.99 -16.27
C PHE A 164 19.24 0.73 -17.60
N TRP A 165 20.36 0.05 -17.50
CA TRP A 165 21.14 -0.40 -18.63
C TRP A 165 21.51 -1.88 -18.48
N ASN A 166 21.04 -2.70 -19.41
CA ASN A 166 21.45 -4.08 -19.58
C ASN A 166 22.80 -4.07 -20.33
N VAL A 167 23.90 -4.08 -19.56
CA VAL A 167 25.27 -4.00 -20.09
C VAL A 167 25.57 -5.25 -20.93
N SER A 168 25.08 -6.40 -20.48
CA SER A 168 25.14 -7.69 -21.18
C SER A 168 23.88 -8.51 -20.86
N GLY A 169 23.77 -9.72 -21.41
CA GLY A 169 22.65 -10.62 -21.10
C GLY A 169 22.52 -10.98 -19.61
N ASN A 170 23.63 -10.85 -18.87
CA ASN A 170 23.71 -11.26 -17.46
C ASN A 170 23.95 -10.10 -16.50
N LEU A 171 24.28 -8.89 -16.97
CA LEU A 171 24.63 -7.75 -16.13
C LEU A 171 23.70 -6.58 -16.40
N GLN A 172 23.01 -6.13 -15.36
CA GLN A 172 22.22 -4.89 -15.37
C GLN A 172 22.76 -3.91 -14.33
N VAL A 173 22.82 -2.65 -14.69
CA VAL A 173 23.08 -1.53 -13.77
C VAL A 173 21.91 -0.56 -13.79
N GLY A 174 21.67 0.10 -12.67
CA GLY A 174 20.57 1.04 -12.55
C GLY A 174 20.84 2.14 -11.56
N VAL A 175 20.17 3.26 -11.76
CA VAL A 175 20.11 4.39 -10.82
C VAL A 175 18.66 4.82 -10.65
N GLU A 176 18.30 5.17 -9.43
CA GLU A 176 16.97 5.64 -9.07
C GLU A 176 17.07 6.86 -8.16
N TYR A 177 16.30 7.89 -8.48
CA TYR A 177 16.02 8.99 -7.57
C TYR A 177 14.58 8.90 -7.10
N LEU A 178 14.39 8.98 -5.78
CA LEU A 178 13.11 8.95 -5.12
C LEU A 178 12.96 10.21 -4.26
N ARG A 179 11.82 10.90 -4.41
CA ARG A 179 11.37 11.94 -3.50
C ARG A 179 10.06 11.52 -2.85
N GLY A 180 10.04 11.52 -1.51
CA GLY A 180 8.89 11.14 -0.71
C GLY A 180 8.37 12.29 0.14
N TRP A 181 7.06 12.29 0.38
CA TRP A 181 6.37 13.18 1.33
C TRP A 181 5.47 12.34 2.23
N ARG A 182 5.49 12.63 3.51
CA ARG A 182 4.60 12.04 4.50
C ARG A 182 3.87 13.14 5.23
N SER A 183 2.55 13.01 5.33
CA SER A 183 1.71 13.89 6.16
C SER A 183 0.99 13.06 7.21
N ASP A 184 0.80 13.63 8.39
CA ASP A 184 -0.02 13.11 9.48
C ASP A 184 -1.40 13.79 9.53
N PHE A 185 -2.24 13.39 10.49
CA PHE A 185 -3.57 13.97 10.64
C PHE A 185 -3.53 15.41 11.18
N SER A 186 -2.49 15.83 11.88
CA SER A 186 -2.26 17.22 12.31
C SER A 186 -1.88 18.15 11.16
N SER A 187 -1.75 17.58 9.93
CA SER A 187 -1.33 18.29 8.71
C SER A 187 0.16 18.68 8.68
N SER A 188 0.95 18.19 9.62
CA SER A 188 2.41 18.26 9.52
C SER A 188 2.87 17.45 8.32
N THR A 189 3.85 17.96 7.57
CA THR A 189 4.37 17.30 6.37
C THR A 189 5.90 17.28 6.41
N SER A 190 6.46 16.09 6.29
CA SER A 190 7.89 15.84 6.14
C SER A 190 8.20 15.34 4.74
N HIS A 191 9.42 15.54 4.27
CA HIS A 191 9.88 15.03 2.98
C HIS A 191 11.30 14.48 3.07
N ALA A 192 11.62 13.57 2.18
CA ALA A 192 12.94 13.00 2.06
C ALA A 192 13.30 12.74 0.58
N ASN A 193 14.61 12.75 0.30
CA ASN A 193 15.15 12.39 -0.99
C ASN A 193 16.06 11.18 -0.81
N ARG A 194 16.06 10.27 -1.78
CA ARG A 194 16.90 9.08 -1.78
C ARG A 194 17.46 8.82 -3.16
N LEU A 195 18.76 8.51 -3.22
CA LEU A 195 19.42 8.00 -4.43
C LEU A 195 19.79 6.54 -4.19
N ASN A 196 19.35 5.67 -5.08
CA ASN A 196 19.67 4.24 -5.06
C ASN A 196 20.49 3.90 -6.31
N MET A 197 21.38 2.93 -6.16
CA MET A 197 22.13 2.33 -7.26
C MET A 197 21.94 0.81 -7.22
N LEU A 198 21.87 0.20 -8.38
CA LEU A 198 21.76 -1.25 -8.55
C LEU A 198 22.88 -1.75 -9.47
N VAL A 199 23.50 -2.85 -9.06
CA VAL A 199 24.26 -3.73 -9.92
C VAL A 199 23.73 -5.13 -9.71
N GLN A 200 23.20 -5.76 -10.76
CA GLN A 200 22.64 -7.10 -10.71
C GLN A 200 23.33 -7.98 -11.74
N TYR A 201 23.85 -9.10 -11.28
CA TYR A 201 24.41 -10.15 -12.13
C TYR A 201 23.59 -11.42 -11.97
N SER A 202 23.18 -12.01 -13.09
CA SER A 202 22.43 -13.27 -13.16
C SER A 202 23.33 -14.36 -13.74
N PHE A 203 23.51 -15.47 -13.05
CA PHE A 203 24.35 -16.61 -13.45
C PHE A 203 23.52 -17.88 -13.63
#